data_e40961435b007f0740b7851f10439357
#
_entry.id   e40961435b007f0740b7851f10439357
#
_cell.length_a   1.000
_cell.length_b   1.000
_cell.length_c   1.000
_cell.angle_alpha   90.00
_cell.angle_beta   90.00
_cell.angle_gamma   90.00
#
_symmetry.space_group_name_H-M   'P 1'
#
loop_
_entity.id
_entity.type
_entity.pdbx_description
1 polymer ?
#
loop_
_entity_poly.entity_id
_entity_poly.type
_entity_poly.pdbx_seq_one_letter_code
_entity_poly.pdbx_strand_id
1 'polypeptide(L)'
;SYRRRGIGGSDAAAILGISPWRTARDLYYDKLNVVKADMDENWVALEMGHLLEDLVARIFVKKTGLRIFQRKVMFQHPLYPWMLADLDYLAELPDGSNAILEIKTTNYNARENWWYNGEEIVPVYYESQGRHYMSVMNLDRVYFCCLYGNNEDEVIIRHLDRDYAYESELIALEDAFWNEHVQKRQLPDYTESGDLILQSLQRWKGIDPVSYTHLRAHETLR
;
A
#
# COMPACT_ATOMS: atom_id res chain seq x y z
N SER A 1 -11.74 7.13 9.95
CA SER A 1 -11.41 5.83 9.34
C SER A 1 -10.36 5.10 10.16
N TYR A 2 -10.50 3.78 10.33
CA TYR A 2 -9.54 2.96 11.07
C TYR A 2 -8.13 3.02 10.46
N ARG A 3 -8.03 3.14 9.14
CA ARG A 3 -6.77 3.28 8.38
C ARG A 3 -5.91 4.47 8.82
N ARG A 4 -6.49 5.52 9.43
CA ARG A 4 -5.75 6.68 9.94
C ARG A 4 -5.13 6.47 11.31
N ARG A 5 -5.42 5.33 11.96
CA ARG A 5 -4.86 4.97 13.28
C ARG A 5 -3.50 4.29 13.19
N GLY A 6 -2.97 4.11 11.99
CA GLY A 6 -1.69 3.46 11.77
C GLY A 6 -1.26 3.54 10.32
N ILE A 7 -0.29 2.71 9.97
CA ILE A 7 0.30 2.56 8.64
C ILE A 7 -0.22 1.26 8.03
N GLY A 8 -0.86 1.36 6.86
CA GLY A 8 -1.25 0.22 6.06
C GLY A 8 -0.19 -0.15 5.02
N GLY A 9 -0.33 -1.31 4.38
CA GLY A 9 0.64 -1.76 3.38
C GLY A 9 0.78 -0.82 2.18
N SER A 10 -0.33 -0.24 1.71
CA SER A 10 -0.30 0.73 0.61
C SER A 10 0.39 2.05 0.96
N ASP A 11 0.65 2.33 2.24
CA ASP A 11 1.34 3.52 2.71
C ASP A 11 2.88 3.37 2.63
N ALA A 12 3.37 2.13 2.65
CA ALA A 12 4.80 1.81 2.73
C ALA A 12 5.61 2.48 1.62
N ALA A 13 5.13 2.42 0.38
CA ALA A 13 5.84 3.01 -0.76
C ALA A 13 6.03 4.53 -0.62
N ALA A 14 5.04 5.24 -0.11
CA ALA A 14 5.15 6.69 0.15
C ALA A 14 6.17 6.99 1.24
N ILE A 15 6.21 6.20 2.31
CA ILE A 15 7.20 6.35 3.39
C ILE A 15 8.62 6.11 2.88
N LEU A 16 8.82 5.13 2.01
CA LEU A 16 10.10 4.80 1.40
C LEU A 16 10.53 5.79 0.30
N GLY A 17 9.65 6.72 -0.11
CA GLY A 17 9.92 7.65 -1.20
C GLY A 17 9.92 7.03 -2.60
N ILE A 18 9.30 5.86 -2.78
CA ILE A 18 9.25 5.09 -4.03
C ILE A 18 7.86 4.98 -4.63
N SER A 19 6.85 5.62 -4.05
CA SER A 19 5.51 5.65 -4.63
C SER A 19 5.49 6.51 -5.90
N PRO A 20 4.90 6.03 -7.00
CA PRO A 20 4.71 6.84 -8.19
C PRO A 20 3.51 7.79 -8.09
N TRP A 21 2.70 7.69 -7.02
CA TRP A 21 1.42 8.40 -6.91
C TRP A 21 1.41 9.48 -5.84
N ARG A 22 2.14 9.32 -4.76
CA ARG A 22 2.11 10.25 -3.62
C ARG A 22 3.42 10.30 -2.87
N THR A 23 3.65 11.45 -2.24
CA THR A 23 4.81 11.70 -1.38
C THR A 23 4.53 11.29 0.08
N ALA A 24 5.59 11.25 0.89
CA ALA A 24 5.45 11.08 2.34
C ALA A 24 4.64 12.23 2.96
N ARG A 25 4.74 13.47 2.42
CA ARG A 25 3.91 14.60 2.87
C ARG A 25 2.43 14.41 2.56
N ASP A 26 2.10 13.88 1.38
CA ASP A 26 0.71 13.54 1.05
C ASP A 26 0.13 12.55 2.07
N LEU A 27 0.91 11.53 2.41
CA LEU A 27 0.53 10.54 3.42
C LEU A 27 0.39 11.17 4.82
N TYR A 28 1.33 12.04 5.19
CA TYR A 28 1.28 12.77 6.45
C TYR A 28 -0.03 13.57 6.60
N TYR A 29 -0.42 14.32 5.58
CA TYR A 29 -1.67 15.07 5.57
C TYR A 29 -2.90 14.16 5.63
N ASP A 30 -2.87 13.00 4.96
CA ASP A 30 -3.94 12.02 5.05
C ASP A 30 -4.09 11.46 6.47
N LYS A 31 -2.99 11.10 7.12
CA LYS A 31 -3.02 10.60 8.51
C LYS A 31 -3.53 11.65 9.49
N LEU A 32 -3.25 12.92 9.26
CA LEU A 32 -3.81 14.03 10.03
C LEU A 32 -5.23 14.41 9.62
N ASN A 33 -5.82 13.69 8.65
CA ASN A 33 -7.17 13.92 8.13
C ASN A 33 -7.37 15.32 7.50
N VAL A 34 -6.35 15.83 6.85
CA VAL A 34 -6.46 17.00 6.00
C VAL A 34 -7.10 16.55 4.68
N VAL A 35 -8.33 16.91 4.44
CA VAL A 35 -9.06 16.53 3.22
C VAL A 35 -9.17 17.75 2.29
N LYS A 36 -8.77 17.58 1.02
CA LYS A 36 -9.13 18.48 -0.08
C LYS A 36 -10.17 17.82 -0.97
N ALA A 37 -11.12 18.61 -1.45
CA ALA A 37 -12.35 18.16 -2.11
C ALA A 37 -12.16 17.47 -3.48
N ASP A 38 -10.99 17.58 -4.14
CA ASP A 38 -10.80 17.17 -5.54
C ASP A 38 -9.65 16.14 -5.71
N MET A 39 -9.59 15.12 -4.85
CA MET A 39 -8.52 14.11 -4.92
C MET A 39 -8.85 12.88 -5.78
N ASP A 40 -9.99 12.84 -6.48
CA ASP A 40 -10.47 11.66 -7.21
C ASP A 40 -10.22 11.71 -8.73
N GLU A 41 -9.07 12.20 -9.18
CA GLU A 41 -8.73 12.19 -10.61
C GLU A 41 -8.69 10.77 -11.21
N ASN A 42 -8.52 9.72 -10.37
CA ASN A 42 -8.42 8.32 -10.79
C ASN A 42 -9.56 7.44 -10.25
N TRP A 43 -10.74 8.00 -10.00
CA TRP A 43 -11.85 7.23 -9.43
C TRP A 43 -12.23 5.99 -10.26
N VAL A 44 -12.15 6.07 -11.60
CA VAL A 44 -12.45 4.94 -12.49
C VAL A 44 -11.46 3.79 -12.25
N ALA A 45 -10.17 4.07 -12.14
CA ALA A 45 -9.16 3.04 -11.89
C ALA A 45 -9.35 2.39 -10.51
N LEU A 46 -9.72 3.16 -9.50
CA LEU A 46 -10.03 2.65 -8.16
C LEU A 46 -11.28 1.76 -8.18
N GLU A 47 -12.34 2.22 -8.85
CA GLU A 47 -13.59 1.46 -8.98
C GLU A 47 -13.39 0.16 -9.78
N MET A 48 -12.63 0.23 -10.88
CA MET A 48 -12.24 -0.96 -11.64
C MET A 48 -11.49 -1.97 -10.76
N GLY A 49 -10.57 -1.51 -9.93
CA GLY A 49 -9.86 -2.36 -8.97
C GLY A 49 -10.83 -3.10 -8.04
N HIS A 50 -11.78 -2.40 -7.46
CA HIS A 50 -12.79 -3.00 -6.59
C HIS A 50 -13.72 -3.97 -7.31
N LEU A 51 -14.24 -3.57 -8.46
CA LEU A 51 -15.18 -4.41 -9.23
C LEU A 51 -14.53 -5.68 -9.79
N LEU A 52 -13.24 -5.64 -10.12
CA LEU A 52 -12.53 -6.75 -10.72
C LEU A 52 -11.82 -7.66 -9.70
N GLU A 53 -11.75 -7.29 -8.43
CA GLU A 53 -11.01 -8.02 -7.41
C GLU A 53 -11.40 -9.50 -7.35
N ASP A 54 -12.69 -9.80 -7.25
CA ASP A 54 -13.19 -11.18 -7.22
C ASP A 54 -12.90 -11.95 -8.52
N LEU A 55 -13.03 -11.29 -9.67
CA LEU A 55 -12.72 -11.89 -10.96
C LEU A 55 -11.24 -12.30 -11.05
N VAL A 56 -10.34 -11.41 -10.67
CA VAL A 56 -8.89 -11.67 -10.69
C VAL A 56 -8.52 -12.77 -9.71
N ALA A 57 -9.14 -12.78 -8.52
CA ALA A 57 -8.97 -13.84 -7.54
C ALA A 57 -9.37 -15.22 -8.10
N ARG A 58 -10.49 -15.30 -8.83
CA ARG A 58 -10.92 -16.54 -9.51
C ARG A 58 -9.95 -16.99 -10.60
N ILE A 59 -9.36 -16.06 -11.35
CA ILE A 59 -8.31 -16.37 -12.34
C ILE A 59 -7.09 -16.97 -11.64
N PHE A 60 -6.67 -16.38 -10.50
CA PHE A 60 -5.57 -16.92 -9.71
C PHE A 60 -5.82 -18.37 -9.26
N VAL A 61 -7.00 -18.66 -8.75
CA VAL A 61 -7.38 -20.03 -8.35
C VAL A 61 -7.33 -20.99 -9.54
N LYS A 62 -7.86 -20.58 -10.68
CA LYS A 62 -7.87 -21.41 -11.90
C LYS A 62 -6.45 -21.72 -12.37
N LYS A 63 -5.54 -20.73 -12.34
CA LYS A 63 -4.17 -20.88 -12.83
C LYS A 63 -3.25 -21.61 -11.86
N THR A 64 -3.43 -21.43 -10.56
CA THR A 64 -2.54 -22.01 -9.53
C THR A 64 -3.07 -23.28 -8.89
N GLY A 65 -4.38 -23.49 -8.89
CA GLY A 65 -5.04 -24.56 -8.14
C GLY A 65 -5.06 -24.34 -6.61
N LEU A 66 -4.55 -23.22 -6.12
CA LEU A 66 -4.54 -22.91 -4.69
C LEU A 66 -5.91 -22.49 -4.23
N ARG A 67 -6.32 -22.94 -3.06
CA ARG A 67 -7.52 -22.49 -2.39
C ARG A 67 -7.27 -21.13 -1.75
N ILE A 68 -8.21 -20.20 -1.93
CA ILE A 68 -8.14 -18.87 -1.32
C ILE A 68 -9.33 -18.62 -0.41
N PHE A 69 -9.17 -17.69 0.53
CA PHE A 69 -10.24 -17.25 1.42
C PHE A 69 -10.00 -15.81 1.86
N GLN A 70 -11.09 -15.12 2.22
CA GLN A 70 -11.06 -13.76 2.72
C GLN A 70 -11.22 -13.70 4.22
N ARG A 71 -10.53 -12.72 4.83
CA ARG A 71 -10.78 -12.28 6.20
C ARG A 71 -10.95 -10.77 6.17
N LYS A 72 -12.20 -10.31 6.16
CA LYS A 72 -12.54 -8.88 6.11
C LYS A 72 -12.40 -8.22 7.48
N VAL A 73 -11.19 -8.25 8.00
CA VAL A 73 -10.80 -7.64 9.28
C VAL A 73 -9.49 -6.88 9.10
N MET A 74 -9.32 -5.83 9.88
CA MET A 74 -8.04 -5.13 9.97
C MET A 74 -7.15 -5.88 10.95
N PHE A 75 -6.01 -6.38 10.46
CA PHE A 75 -4.98 -7.00 11.29
C PHE A 75 -4.04 -5.93 11.83
N GLN A 76 -3.46 -6.21 12.99
CA GLN A 76 -2.51 -5.35 13.66
C GLN A 76 -1.26 -6.15 14.03
N HIS A 77 -0.08 -5.56 13.81
CA HIS A 77 1.17 -6.18 14.21
C HIS A 77 1.24 -6.34 15.74
N PRO A 78 1.60 -7.51 16.26
CA PRO A 78 1.57 -7.75 17.70
C PRO A 78 2.58 -6.91 18.49
N LEU A 79 3.70 -6.52 17.87
CA LEU A 79 4.75 -5.71 18.52
C LEU A 79 4.68 -4.23 18.13
N TYR A 80 4.15 -3.91 16.96
CA TYR A 80 4.07 -2.54 16.43
C TYR A 80 2.61 -2.20 16.14
N PRO A 81 1.84 -1.73 17.14
CA PRO A 81 0.39 -1.53 17.00
C PRO A 81 -0.03 -0.54 15.92
N TRP A 82 0.89 0.30 15.46
CA TRP A 82 0.67 1.21 14.35
C TRP A 82 0.82 0.55 12.96
N MET A 83 1.36 -0.68 12.87
CA MET A 83 1.38 -1.44 11.62
C MET A 83 0.07 -2.21 11.43
N LEU A 84 -0.66 -1.89 10.37
CA LEU A 84 -1.97 -2.43 10.06
C LEU A 84 -1.96 -3.17 8.71
N ALA A 85 -2.76 -4.22 8.59
CA ALA A 85 -2.93 -4.94 7.33
C ALA A 85 -4.41 -5.18 7.04
N ASP A 86 -4.81 -4.83 5.82
CA ASP A 86 -6.12 -5.08 5.23
C ASP A 86 -5.87 -5.91 3.96
N LEU A 87 -6.04 -7.21 4.07
CA LEU A 87 -5.66 -8.15 3.02
C LEU A 87 -6.80 -8.38 2.04
N ASP A 88 -6.49 -8.52 0.75
CA ASP A 88 -7.47 -8.96 -0.24
C ASP A 88 -7.87 -10.42 0.03
N TYR A 89 -6.87 -11.33 0.03
CA TYR A 89 -7.08 -12.77 0.25
C TYR A 89 -5.89 -13.40 1.00
N LEU A 90 -6.14 -14.58 1.56
CA LEU A 90 -5.13 -15.55 1.95
C LEU A 90 -5.22 -16.76 1.02
N ALA A 91 -4.09 -17.37 0.70
CA ALA A 91 -3.99 -18.60 -0.09
C ALA A 91 -3.42 -19.71 0.77
N GLU A 92 -4.01 -20.91 0.67
CA GLU A 92 -3.52 -22.09 1.34
C GLU A 92 -2.48 -22.80 0.48
N LEU A 93 -1.28 -22.95 1.00
CA LEU A 93 -0.19 -23.65 0.32
C LEU A 93 -0.31 -25.17 0.51
N PRO A 94 0.35 -26.00 -0.36
CA PRO A 94 0.29 -27.46 -0.27
C PRO A 94 0.74 -28.04 1.06
N ASP A 95 1.61 -27.36 1.80
CA ASP A 95 2.08 -27.77 3.13
C ASP A 95 1.12 -27.38 4.26
N GLY A 96 -0.03 -26.77 3.94
CA GLY A 96 -1.02 -26.31 4.90
C GLY A 96 -0.73 -24.94 5.49
N SER A 97 0.40 -24.30 5.19
CA SER A 97 0.66 -22.90 5.57
C SER A 97 -0.12 -21.94 4.69
N ASN A 98 -0.20 -20.68 5.13
CA ASN A 98 -0.89 -19.62 4.38
C ASN A 98 0.12 -18.67 3.74
N ALA A 99 -0.26 -18.13 2.59
CA ALA A 99 0.38 -17.00 1.95
C ALA A 99 -0.62 -15.86 1.79
N ILE A 100 -0.13 -14.65 1.63
CA ILE A 100 -0.96 -13.49 1.29
C ILE A 100 -1.18 -13.50 -0.23
N LEU A 101 -2.39 -13.18 -0.67
CA LEU A 101 -2.68 -12.90 -2.07
C LEU A 101 -3.17 -11.47 -2.20
N GLU A 102 -2.41 -10.67 -2.93
CA GLU A 102 -2.71 -9.28 -3.23
C GLU A 102 -3.15 -9.17 -4.69
N ILE A 103 -4.32 -8.59 -4.91
CA ILE A 103 -4.91 -8.41 -6.24
C ILE A 103 -4.54 -7.03 -6.78
N LYS A 104 -4.12 -7.01 -8.05
CA LYS A 104 -3.82 -5.77 -8.77
C LYS A 104 -4.53 -5.76 -10.12
N THR A 105 -4.83 -4.57 -10.58
CA THR A 105 -5.29 -4.32 -11.95
C THR A 105 -4.45 -3.20 -12.54
N THR A 106 -4.13 -3.31 -13.81
CA THR A 106 -3.41 -2.27 -14.54
C THR A 106 -3.85 -2.27 -16.00
N ASN A 107 -3.25 -1.43 -16.82
CA ASN A 107 -3.48 -1.43 -18.25
C ASN A 107 -2.31 -2.10 -18.98
N TYR A 108 -2.50 -2.35 -20.26
CA TYR A 108 -1.54 -3.03 -21.11
C TYR A 108 -0.19 -2.30 -21.19
N ASN A 109 -0.20 -0.97 -21.18
CA ASN A 109 1.03 -0.16 -21.25
C ASN A 109 1.85 -0.25 -19.96
N ALA A 110 1.19 -0.35 -18.81
CA ALA A 110 1.85 -0.42 -17.51
C ALA A 110 2.32 -1.84 -17.13
N ARG A 111 2.00 -2.87 -17.93
CA ARG A 111 2.45 -4.24 -17.65
C ARG A 111 3.97 -4.38 -17.62
N GLU A 112 4.70 -3.53 -18.39
CA GLU A 112 6.17 -3.55 -18.45
C GLU A 112 6.83 -3.24 -17.10
N ASN A 113 6.12 -2.62 -16.17
CA ASN A 113 6.62 -2.37 -14.81
C ASN A 113 6.86 -3.67 -14.01
N TRP A 114 6.40 -4.81 -14.53
CA TRP A 114 6.59 -6.14 -13.93
C TRP A 114 7.81 -6.88 -14.50
N TRP A 115 8.64 -6.20 -15.29
CA TRP A 115 9.92 -6.68 -15.79
C TRP A 115 11.00 -5.62 -15.61
N TYR A 116 12.21 -6.06 -15.36
CA TYR A 116 13.39 -5.21 -15.32
C TYR A 116 14.56 -5.94 -15.97
N ASN A 117 15.19 -5.33 -17.00
CA ASN A 117 16.27 -5.94 -17.78
C ASN A 117 15.94 -7.36 -18.29
N GLY A 118 14.67 -7.61 -18.67
CA GLY A 118 14.20 -8.92 -19.14
C GLY A 118 13.88 -9.92 -18.05
N GLU A 119 14.11 -9.59 -16.79
CA GLU A 119 13.76 -10.42 -15.64
C GLU A 119 12.38 -10.07 -15.09
N GLU A 120 11.68 -11.09 -14.62
CA GLU A 120 10.38 -10.94 -13.96
C GLU A 120 10.56 -10.34 -12.55
N ILE A 121 9.86 -9.26 -12.27
CA ILE A 121 9.90 -8.59 -10.96
C ILE A 121 8.50 -8.31 -10.44
N VAL A 122 8.41 -7.95 -9.17
CA VAL A 122 7.29 -7.20 -8.60
C VAL A 122 7.70 -5.72 -8.57
N PRO A 123 6.85 -4.78 -9.06
CA PRO A 123 7.15 -3.36 -8.94
C PRO A 123 7.50 -2.98 -7.49
N VAL A 124 8.54 -2.17 -7.30
CA VAL A 124 9.08 -1.84 -5.97
C VAL A 124 8.04 -1.25 -5.02
N TYR A 125 7.10 -0.49 -5.55
CA TYR A 125 6.02 0.11 -4.76
C TYR A 125 4.95 -0.92 -4.33
N TYR A 126 4.80 -2.06 -5.00
CA TYR A 126 3.98 -3.18 -4.56
C TYR A 126 4.78 -4.15 -3.67
N GLU A 127 6.07 -4.31 -3.93
CA GLU A 127 6.95 -5.10 -3.07
C GLU A 127 6.90 -4.60 -1.62
N SER A 128 7.02 -3.31 -1.40
CA SER A 128 6.95 -2.72 -0.06
C SER A 128 5.62 -3.02 0.64
N GLN A 129 4.51 -2.98 -0.08
CA GLN A 129 3.19 -3.35 0.44
C GLN A 129 3.15 -4.82 0.88
N GLY A 130 3.61 -5.72 0.04
CA GLY A 130 3.62 -7.16 0.33
C GLY A 130 4.52 -7.50 1.51
N ARG A 131 5.68 -6.87 1.61
CA ARG A 131 6.61 -7.07 2.73
C ARG A 131 6.08 -6.53 4.04
N HIS A 132 5.38 -5.39 4.02
CA HIS A 132 4.65 -4.88 5.18
C HIS A 132 3.59 -5.90 5.65
N TYR A 133 2.82 -6.46 4.75
CA TYR A 133 1.81 -7.47 5.07
C TYR A 133 2.41 -8.75 5.63
N MET A 134 3.52 -9.24 5.06
CA MET A 134 4.20 -10.42 5.60
C MET A 134 4.68 -10.19 7.04
N SER A 135 5.13 -8.98 7.37
CA SER A 135 5.52 -8.61 8.73
C SER A 135 4.34 -8.63 9.69
N VAL A 136 3.25 -7.94 9.36
CA VAL A 136 2.05 -7.87 10.22
C VAL A 136 1.47 -9.25 10.46
N MET A 137 1.39 -10.08 9.42
CA MET A 137 0.77 -11.41 9.47
C MET A 137 1.71 -12.51 9.95
N ASN A 138 3.01 -12.25 10.04
CA ASN A 138 4.04 -13.26 10.28
C ASN A 138 3.94 -14.43 9.29
N LEU A 139 3.81 -14.10 8.02
CA LEU A 139 3.75 -15.05 6.90
C LEU A 139 4.98 -14.92 6.01
N ASP A 140 5.37 -16.02 5.37
CA ASP A 140 6.63 -16.11 4.65
C ASP A 140 6.53 -15.89 3.15
N ARG A 141 5.31 -15.76 2.62
CA ARG A 141 5.08 -15.53 1.19
C ARG A 141 3.91 -14.61 0.93
N VAL A 142 4.09 -13.73 -0.08
CA VAL A 142 3.02 -12.93 -0.69
C VAL A 142 2.96 -13.21 -2.19
N TYR A 143 1.76 -13.51 -2.70
CA TYR A 143 1.46 -13.56 -4.12
C TYR A 143 0.87 -12.24 -4.58
N PHE A 144 1.23 -11.85 -5.79
CA PHE A 144 0.57 -10.78 -6.55
C PHE A 144 -0.06 -11.38 -7.79
N CYS A 145 -1.31 -11.08 -8.02
CA CYS A 145 -2.03 -11.42 -9.24
C CYS A 145 -2.54 -10.14 -9.89
N CYS A 146 -2.02 -9.80 -11.06
CA CYS A 146 -2.29 -8.53 -11.74
C CYS A 146 -2.94 -8.79 -13.10
N LEU A 147 -4.18 -8.37 -13.26
CA LEU A 147 -4.86 -8.36 -14.56
C LEU A 147 -4.50 -7.08 -15.31
N TYR A 148 -4.00 -7.20 -16.54
CA TYR A 148 -3.64 -6.06 -17.39
C TYR A 148 -4.44 -5.95 -18.70
N GLY A 149 -5.44 -6.81 -18.89
CA GLY A 149 -6.28 -6.83 -20.06
C GLY A 149 -7.67 -7.37 -19.76
N ASN A 150 -8.30 -8.03 -20.72
CA ASN A 150 -9.69 -8.47 -20.63
C ASN A 150 -9.87 -9.98 -20.85
N ASN A 151 -8.82 -10.77 -20.74
CA ASN A 151 -8.89 -12.24 -20.81
C ASN A 151 -7.95 -12.87 -19.76
N GLU A 152 -8.15 -14.17 -19.51
CA GLU A 152 -7.41 -14.89 -18.46
C GLU A 152 -5.92 -15.08 -18.72
N ASP A 153 -5.45 -14.86 -19.95
CA ASP A 153 -4.03 -14.96 -20.30
C ASP A 153 -3.30 -13.61 -20.14
N GLU A 154 -4.05 -12.53 -19.98
CA GLU A 154 -3.51 -11.20 -19.70
C GLU A 154 -3.39 -10.94 -18.19
N VAL A 155 -2.76 -11.88 -17.52
CA VAL A 155 -2.54 -11.90 -16.06
C VAL A 155 -1.07 -12.18 -15.77
N ILE A 156 -0.55 -11.44 -14.79
CA ILE A 156 0.79 -11.65 -14.23
C ILE A 156 0.64 -12.21 -12.82
N ILE A 157 1.27 -13.35 -12.55
CA ILE A 157 1.34 -13.92 -11.21
C ILE A 157 2.81 -13.93 -10.78
N ARG A 158 3.09 -13.34 -9.62
CA ARG A 158 4.41 -13.27 -8.99
C ARG A 158 4.28 -13.64 -7.53
N HIS A 159 5.39 -14.05 -6.90
CA HIS A 159 5.47 -14.13 -5.45
C HIS A 159 6.80 -13.58 -4.96
N LEU A 160 6.79 -13.14 -3.71
CA LEU A 160 7.97 -12.78 -2.95
C LEU A 160 7.99 -13.63 -1.68
N ASP A 161 9.16 -14.12 -1.33
CA ASP A 161 9.41 -14.76 -0.06
C ASP A 161 9.95 -13.74 0.95
N ARG A 162 9.73 -14.01 2.23
CA ARG A 162 10.09 -13.11 3.32
C ARG A 162 11.58 -12.82 3.33
N ASP A 163 11.93 -11.57 3.52
CA ASP A 163 13.29 -11.05 3.66
C ASP A 163 13.36 -10.23 4.95
N TYR A 164 13.98 -10.79 5.98
CA TYR A 164 14.07 -10.17 7.30
C TYR A 164 14.92 -8.89 7.31
N ALA A 165 15.92 -8.79 6.45
CA ALA A 165 16.75 -7.59 6.33
C ALA A 165 15.91 -6.43 5.78
N TYR A 166 15.15 -6.67 4.70
CA TYR A 166 14.23 -5.69 4.14
C TYR A 166 13.16 -5.29 5.17
N GLU A 167 12.55 -6.27 5.83
CA GLU A 167 11.51 -6.04 6.85
C GLU A 167 12.02 -5.16 7.99
N SER A 168 13.23 -5.39 8.46
CA SER A 168 13.87 -4.61 9.54
C SER A 168 14.04 -3.14 9.14
N GLU A 169 14.52 -2.89 7.93
CA GLU A 169 14.65 -1.53 7.36
C GLU A 169 13.28 -0.86 7.19
N LEU A 170 12.30 -1.59 6.67
CA LEU A 170 10.94 -1.10 6.47
C LEU A 170 10.30 -0.69 7.81
N ILE A 171 10.39 -1.54 8.83
CA ILE A 171 9.86 -1.26 10.17
C ILE A 171 10.51 -0.01 10.74
N ALA A 172 11.83 0.14 10.62
CA ALA A 172 12.54 1.31 11.13
C ALA A 172 12.06 2.61 10.46
N LEU A 173 11.87 2.60 9.15
CA LEU A 173 11.41 3.78 8.40
C LEU A 173 9.94 4.10 8.68
N GLU A 174 9.09 3.09 8.80
CA GLU A 174 7.69 3.28 9.17
C GLU A 174 7.55 3.77 10.61
N ASP A 175 8.34 3.25 11.54
CA ASP A 175 8.38 3.70 12.93
C ASP A 175 8.75 5.18 13.03
N ALA A 176 9.82 5.59 12.33
CA ALA A 176 10.23 6.98 12.26
C ALA A 176 9.13 7.88 11.69
N PHE A 177 8.48 7.45 10.59
CA PHE A 177 7.38 8.21 10.00
C PHE A 177 6.21 8.36 10.97
N TRP A 178 5.79 7.28 11.61
CA TRP A 178 4.65 7.31 12.52
C TRP A 178 4.95 8.12 13.79
N ASN A 179 6.04 7.82 14.47
CA ASN A 179 6.35 8.39 15.76
C ASN A 179 6.97 9.79 15.69
N GLU A 180 7.86 10.05 14.71
CA GLU A 180 8.53 11.35 14.60
C GLU A 180 7.74 12.38 13.80
N HIS A 181 7.00 11.93 12.76
CA HIS A 181 6.23 12.85 11.92
C HIS A 181 4.76 12.91 12.33
N VAL A 182 4.02 11.80 12.25
CA VAL A 182 2.58 11.81 12.49
C VAL A 182 2.25 12.14 13.95
N GLN A 183 2.82 11.42 14.91
CA GLN A 183 2.52 11.59 16.33
C GLN A 183 3.00 12.93 16.87
N LYS A 184 4.19 13.36 16.49
CA LYS A 184 4.76 14.65 16.91
C LYS A 184 4.33 15.83 16.04
N ARG A 185 3.53 15.55 14.99
CA ARG A 185 3.05 16.56 14.04
C ARG A 185 4.18 17.37 13.39
N GLN A 186 5.27 16.68 13.03
CA GLN A 186 6.39 17.25 12.31
C GLN A 186 6.31 16.89 10.83
N LEU A 187 6.22 17.90 9.99
CA LEU A 187 6.12 17.72 8.55
C LEU A 187 7.37 17.02 7.99
N PRO A 188 7.23 15.91 7.25
CA PRO A 188 8.37 15.27 6.61
C PRO A 188 8.91 16.09 5.45
N ASP A 189 10.23 16.01 5.21
CA ASP A 189 10.88 16.64 4.08
C ASP A 189 10.54 15.89 2.77
N TYR A 190 10.63 16.60 1.65
CA TYR A 190 10.52 15.98 0.33
C TYR A 190 11.82 15.27 -0.04
N THR A 191 11.69 14.00 -0.45
CA THR A 191 12.81 13.15 -0.91
C THR A 191 12.53 12.51 -2.26
N GLU A 192 11.38 12.81 -2.85
CA GLU A 192 10.87 12.20 -4.09
C GLU A 192 11.35 12.94 -5.34
N SER A 193 10.93 12.46 -6.52
CA SER A 193 11.21 13.12 -7.79
C SER A 193 10.55 14.51 -7.88
N GLY A 194 11.17 15.43 -8.64
CA GLY A 194 10.69 16.80 -8.79
C GLY A 194 9.26 16.90 -9.28
N ASP A 195 8.84 16.07 -10.22
CA ASP A 195 7.46 16.08 -10.73
C ASP A 195 6.44 15.71 -9.65
N LEU A 196 6.73 14.69 -8.86
CA LEU A 196 5.87 14.27 -7.76
C LEU A 196 5.80 15.33 -6.65
N ILE A 197 6.93 15.98 -6.35
CA ILE A 197 6.99 17.11 -5.42
C ILE A 197 6.12 18.28 -5.90
N LEU A 198 6.20 18.64 -7.16
CA LEU A 198 5.38 19.71 -7.74
C LEU A 198 3.89 19.41 -7.66
N GLN A 199 3.47 18.18 -7.95
CA GLN A 199 2.08 17.73 -7.80
C GLN A 199 1.63 17.84 -6.34
N SER A 200 2.46 17.40 -5.40
CA SER A 200 2.18 17.51 -3.98
C SER A 200 2.05 18.96 -3.53
N LEU A 201 2.97 19.82 -3.92
CA LEU A 201 2.93 21.26 -3.60
C LEU A 201 1.66 21.94 -4.15
N GLN A 202 1.25 21.62 -5.36
CA GLN A 202 0.01 22.15 -5.94
C GLN A 202 -1.22 21.67 -5.17
N ARG A 203 -1.25 20.40 -4.78
CA ARG A 203 -2.35 19.79 -4.00
C ARG A 203 -2.54 20.47 -2.65
N TRP A 204 -1.45 20.80 -1.97
CA TRP A 204 -1.48 21.36 -0.62
C TRP A 204 -1.24 22.86 -0.56
N LYS A 205 -1.29 23.56 -1.69
CA LYS A 205 -1.09 25.00 -1.77
C LYS A 205 -2.08 25.74 -0.86
N GLY A 206 -1.53 26.61 0.00
CA GLY A 206 -2.31 27.42 0.94
C GLY A 206 -2.72 26.69 2.23
N ILE A 207 -2.27 25.45 2.44
CA ILE A 207 -2.41 24.77 3.72
C ILE A 207 -1.20 25.13 4.58
N ASP A 208 -1.47 25.76 5.72
CA ASP A 208 -0.47 25.97 6.77
C ASP A 208 -0.47 24.79 7.73
N PRO A 209 0.61 23.96 7.75
CA PRO A 209 0.68 22.79 8.62
C PRO A 209 0.55 23.13 10.11
N VAL A 210 1.01 24.31 10.51
CA VAL A 210 1.01 24.74 11.93
C VAL A 210 -0.41 25.16 12.37
N SER A 211 -1.08 25.96 11.59
CA SER A 211 -2.45 26.42 11.92
C SER A 211 -3.45 25.25 11.91
N TYR A 212 -3.29 24.31 10.99
CA TYR A 212 -4.15 23.13 10.91
C TYR A 212 -4.02 22.20 12.11
N THR A 213 -2.82 22.01 12.64
CA THR A 213 -2.61 21.20 13.84
C THR A 213 -3.21 21.82 15.10
N HIS A 214 -3.30 23.16 15.18
CA HIS A 214 -3.96 23.87 16.30
C HIS A 214 -5.48 23.75 16.28
N LEU A 215 -6.10 23.81 15.11
CA LEU A 215 -7.56 23.69 14.98
C LEU A 215 -8.08 22.32 15.46
N ARG A 216 -7.36 21.25 15.21
CA ARG A 216 -7.74 19.91 15.67
C ARG A 216 -7.51 19.62 17.14
N ALA A 217 -6.54 20.26 17.76
CA ALA A 217 -6.33 20.14 19.21
C ALA A 217 -7.55 20.63 20.00
N HIS A 218 -8.35 21.54 19.43
CA HIS A 218 -9.59 22.04 20.04
C HIS A 218 -10.81 21.16 19.78
N GLU A 219 -10.84 20.36 18.69
CA GLU A 219 -11.97 19.47 18.38
C GLU A 219 -11.96 18.17 19.20
N THR A 220 -10.81 17.73 19.68
CA THR A 220 -10.69 16.51 20.51
C THR A 220 -11.00 16.72 21.99
N LEU A 221 -11.32 17.95 22.40
CA LEU A 221 -11.66 18.32 23.79
C LEU A 221 -13.17 18.61 23.99
N ARG A 222 -14.05 18.22 23.06
CA ARG A 222 -15.49 18.30 23.20
C ARG A 222 -16.17 16.94 23.16
#